data_e03ab6d0cf9c0e4994116d0bc5e232dc
#
_entry.id   e03ab6d0cf9c0e4994116d0bc5e232dc
#
_cell.length_a   1.000
_cell.length_b   1.000
_cell.length_c   1.000
_cell.angle_alpha   90.00
_cell.angle_beta   90.00
_cell.angle_gamma   90.00
#
_symmetry.space_group_name_H-M   'P 1'
#
loop_
_entity.id
_entity.type
_entity.pdbx_description
1 polymer ?
#
loop_
_entity_poly.entity_id
_entity_poly.type
_entity_poly.pdbx_seq_one_letter_code
_entity_poly.pdbx_strand_id
1 'polypeptide(L)'
;MKRYIILLLFCSWAVTASSQQLMTASLYDQHGMLHNPAVAGVQKHGTIGASYRSMWSGIDGGPQTTIVFGSAFLSKIKVGLGGYFYNDVTGPTKRTGVQMAYAYHIPVGTDGSFSLGLEARLQQFSYDKAKLQESLGPNDPVIGSTENRFGADAGFGVAFTNKRFQAGASVSQLLQSKLDLYTGNLTRTEEGKLYRHFYFHSNYNWDVDGTTRIIPNILFIYLPNAPLEFQGGARVVHKELFWWGVAMRARQSWMLSAGLIIQRKFTIGYAFDIFQTPLSIYDKGGNGHEILLKYDFLK
;
A
#
# COMPACT_ATOMS: atom_id res chain seq x y z
N MET A 1 11.26 -46.27 14.46
CA MET A 1 12.13 -45.44 13.60
C MET A 1 11.32 -44.66 12.52
N LYS A 2 10.43 -45.26 11.72
CA LYS A 2 9.67 -44.55 10.67
C LYS A 2 8.77 -43.38 11.17
N ARG A 3 8.21 -43.44 12.37
CA ARG A 3 7.38 -42.38 12.97
C ARG A 3 8.17 -41.10 13.33
N TYR A 4 9.44 -41.24 13.72
CA TYR A 4 10.30 -40.09 14.06
C TYR A 4 10.86 -39.38 12.82
N ILE A 5 10.99 -40.06 11.69
CA ILE A 5 11.43 -39.49 10.42
C ILE A 5 10.32 -38.59 9.87
N ILE A 6 9.05 -38.95 10.03
CA ILE A 6 7.90 -38.12 9.61
C ILE A 6 7.80 -36.86 10.48
N LEU A 7 8.06 -36.95 11.78
CA LEU A 7 8.10 -35.80 12.69
C LEU A 7 9.26 -34.83 12.34
N LEU A 8 10.43 -35.37 12.00
CA LEU A 8 11.59 -34.56 11.57
C LEU A 8 11.35 -33.87 10.22
N LEU A 9 10.66 -34.51 9.30
CA LEU A 9 10.25 -33.90 8.03
C LEU A 9 9.19 -32.79 8.21
N PHE A 10 8.33 -32.88 9.23
CA PHE A 10 7.37 -31.81 9.57
C PHE A 10 8.03 -30.61 10.27
N CYS A 11 9.09 -30.82 11.05
CA CYS A 11 9.85 -29.75 11.71
C CYS A 11 10.75 -28.96 10.74
N SER A 12 11.12 -29.53 9.59
CA SER A 12 11.95 -28.83 8.59
C SER A 12 11.20 -27.79 7.74
N TRP A 13 9.88 -27.66 7.92
CA TRP A 13 9.05 -26.64 7.31
C TRP A 13 8.77 -25.43 8.23
N ALA A 14 9.60 -25.23 9.26
CA ALA A 14 9.65 -23.97 9.97
C ALA A 14 10.25 -22.90 9.04
N VAL A 15 9.43 -22.39 8.11
CA VAL A 15 9.74 -21.24 7.27
C VAL A 15 9.96 -20.08 8.21
N THR A 16 11.15 -19.55 8.27
CA THR A 16 11.44 -18.27 8.94
C THR A 16 10.65 -17.19 8.20
N ALA A 17 9.48 -16.85 8.73
CA ALA A 17 8.67 -15.76 8.20
C ALA A 17 9.29 -14.45 8.64
N SER A 18 10.15 -13.87 7.81
CA SER A 18 10.53 -12.48 7.93
C SER A 18 9.40 -11.64 7.34
N SER A 19 8.51 -11.12 8.19
CA SER A 19 7.41 -10.27 7.78
C SER A 19 7.82 -8.82 7.90
N GLN A 20 8.11 -8.17 6.77
CA GLN A 20 8.07 -6.71 6.69
C GLN A 20 6.65 -6.31 6.32
N GLN A 21 5.92 -5.70 7.26
CA GLN A 21 4.61 -5.15 6.95
C GLN A 21 4.75 -3.93 6.03
N LEU A 22 4.21 -4.07 4.82
CA LEU A 22 3.97 -2.95 3.93
C LEU A 22 2.78 -2.15 4.41
N MET A 23 2.83 -0.85 4.14
CA MET A 23 1.65 -0.01 4.21
C MET A 23 0.63 -0.51 3.19
N THR A 24 -0.49 -1.04 3.67
CA THR A 24 -1.58 -1.58 2.85
C THR A 24 -2.80 -0.69 2.95
N ALA A 25 -3.58 -0.60 1.87
CA ALA A 25 -4.85 0.09 1.85
C ALA A 25 -5.98 -0.89 1.52
N SER A 26 -7.15 -0.71 2.12
CA SER A 26 -8.36 -1.46 1.76
C SER A 26 -8.93 -0.92 0.44
N LEU A 27 -8.79 0.40 0.24
CA LEU A 27 -9.12 1.10 -0.99
C LEU A 27 -7.92 1.17 -1.95
N TYR A 28 -7.16 0.07 -2.09
CA TYR A 28 -5.91 0.02 -2.86
C TYR A 28 -6.07 0.46 -4.32
N ASP A 29 -7.24 0.26 -4.91
CA ASP A 29 -7.58 0.68 -6.27
C ASP A 29 -7.75 2.20 -6.42
N GLN A 30 -7.95 2.93 -5.32
CA GLN A 30 -7.97 4.40 -5.25
C GLN A 30 -6.56 4.99 -5.02
N HIS A 31 -5.62 4.17 -4.58
CA HIS A 31 -4.25 4.57 -4.23
C HIS A 31 -3.20 4.09 -5.25
N GLY A 32 -3.55 4.06 -6.55
CA GLY A 32 -2.68 3.48 -7.60
C GLY A 32 -1.24 4.01 -7.60
N MET A 33 -1.05 5.32 -7.34
CA MET A 33 0.27 5.94 -7.31
C MET A 33 1.13 5.47 -6.13
N LEU A 34 0.53 4.95 -5.04
CA LEU A 34 1.25 4.35 -3.92
C LEU A 34 2.03 3.10 -4.35
N HIS A 35 1.52 2.40 -5.35
CA HIS A 35 2.08 1.16 -5.87
C HIS A 35 2.90 1.38 -7.14
N ASN A 36 2.55 2.39 -7.97
CA ASN A 36 3.24 2.62 -9.25
C ASN A 36 3.36 4.11 -9.56
N PRO A 37 4.58 4.69 -9.58
CA PRO A 37 4.76 6.10 -9.89
C PRO A 37 4.32 6.47 -11.31
N ALA A 38 4.30 5.54 -12.25
CA ALA A 38 3.90 5.79 -13.64
C ALA A 38 2.42 6.17 -13.80
N VAL A 39 1.58 5.98 -12.76
CA VAL A 39 0.18 6.40 -12.79
C VAL A 39 -0.05 7.81 -12.25
N ALA A 40 0.98 8.54 -11.84
CA ALA A 40 0.86 9.93 -11.48
C ALA A 40 0.30 10.75 -12.66
N GLY A 41 -0.74 11.56 -12.45
CA GLY A 41 -1.36 12.39 -13.48
C GLY A 41 -2.17 11.63 -14.55
N VAL A 42 -2.34 10.32 -14.44
CA VAL A 42 -3.05 9.50 -15.43
C VAL A 42 -4.50 9.92 -15.62
N GLN A 43 -5.14 10.47 -14.60
CA GLN A 43 -6.50 10.99 -14.63
C GLN A 43 -6.64 12.28 -15.48
N LYS A 44 -5.51 12.90 -15.88
CA LYS A 44 -5.44 14.15 -16.67
C LYS A 44 -6.09 15.37 -16.01
N HIS A 45 -6.37 15.30 -14.72
CA HIS A 45 -6.81 16.42 -13.88
C HIS A 45 -6.04 16.41 -12.55
N GLY A 46 -6.19 17.49 -11.78
CA GLY A 46 -5.63 17.55 -10.42
C GLY A 46 -6.50 16.78 -9.44
N THR A 47 -5.87 16.11 -8.50
CA THR A 47 -6.52 15.37 -7.40
C THR A 47 -5.78 15.65 -6.11
N ILE A 48 -6.51 15.84 -5.02
CA ILE A 48 -5.98 15.82 -3.66
C ILE A 48 -6.87 14.92 -2.80
N GLY A 49 -6.28 14.23 -1.84
CA GLY A 49 -7.08 13.39 -0.94
C GLY A 49 -6.32 13.02 0.32
N ALA A 50 -7.08 12.45 1.25
CA ALA A 50 -6.55 11.89 2.48
C ALA A 50 -7.29 10.61 2.80
N SER A 51 -6.59 9.64 3.39
CA SER A 51 -7.20 8.46 3.99
C SER A 51 -6.63 8.19 5.38
N TYR A 52 -7.49 7.64 6.22
CA TYR A 52 -7.14 7.12 7.53
C TYR A 52 -7.59 5.67 7.61
N ARG A 53 -6.67 4.79 7.97
CA ARG A 53 -6.92 3.37 8.13
C ARG A 53 -6.52 2.91 9.53
N SER A 54 -7.40 2.15 10.18
CA SER A 54 -7.13 1.43 11.43
C SER A 54 -7.33 -0.06 11.18
N MET A 55 -6.35 -0.88 11.55
CA MET A 55 -6.39 -2.34 11.44
C MET A 55 -6.34 -2.95 12.82
N TRP A 56 -6.97 -4.11 12.98
CA TRP A 56 -6.99 -4.86 14.23
C TRP A 56 -7.44 -3.98 15.40
N SER A 57 -8.54 -3.26 15.19
CA SER A 57 -9.02 -2.26 16.16
C SER A 57 -9.41 -2.85 17.53
N GLY A 58 -9.51 -4.17 17.63
CA GLY A 58 -9.66 -4.92 18.90
C GLY A 58 -8.34 -5.21 19.63
N ILE A 59 -7.19 -4.80 19.07
CA ILE A 59 -5.85 -5.03 19.65
C ILE A 59 -5.21 -3.68 19.97
N ASP A 60 -4.78 -3.49 21.21
CA ASP A 60 -4.05 -2.28 21.61
C ASP A 60 -2.75 -2.16 20.82
N GLY A 61 -2.51 -0.97 20.24
CA GLY A 61 -1.38 -0.75 19.37
C GLY A 61 -1.54 -1.30 17.95
N GLY A 62 -2.75 -1.69 17.55
CA GLY A 62 -3.06 -2.08 16.17
C GLY A 62 -2.59 -1.05 15.15
N PRO A 63 -2.27 -1.46 13.90
CA PRO A 63 -1.74 -0.56 12.87
C PRO A 63 -2.71 0.57 12.52
N GLN A 64 -2.20 1.80 12.49
CA GLN A 64 -2.92 3.00 12.10
C GLN A 64 -2.12 3.74 11.04
N THR A 65 -2.72 3.94 9.88
CA THR A 65 -2.08 4.58 8.73
C THR A 65 -2.86 5.82 8.31
N THR A 66 -2.20 6.96 8.28
CA THR A 66 -2.72 8.19 7.70
C THR A 66 -1.97 8.48 6.41
N ILE A 67 -2.69 8.78 5.35
CA ILE A 67 -2.13 9.15 4.04
C ILE A 67 -2.76 10.47 3.60
N VAL A 68 -1.94 11.40 3.14
CA VAL A 68 -2.37 12.56 2.36
C VAL A 68 -1.69 12.49 1.00
N PHE A 69 -2.42 12.65 -0.06
CA PHE A 69 -1.90 12.49 -1.41
C PHE A 69 -2.39 13.56 -2.36
N GLY A 70 -1.64 13.78 -3.42
CA GLY A 70 -2.05 14.63 -4.51
C GLY A 70 -1.41 14.21 -5.81
N SER A 71 -2.07 14.55 -6.91
CA SER A 71 -1.60 14.29 -8.27
C SER A 71 -2.09 15.37 -9.22
N ALA A 72 -1.28 15.74 -10.21
CA ALA A 72 -1.62 16.67 -11.24
C ALA A 72 -1.01 16.28 -12.59
N PHE A 73 -1.66 16.69 -13.67
CA PHE A 73 -1.17 16.48 -15.04
C PHE A 73 -0.84 17.79 -15.72
N LEU A 74 0.40 17.93 -16.18
CA LEU A 74 0.91 19.06 -16.93
C LEU A 74 0.79 18.77 -18.44
N SER A 75 -0.33 19.14 -19.04
CA SER A 75 -0.70 18.76 -20.40
C SER A 75 0.29 19.24 -21.48
N LYS A 76 0.88 20.43 -21.31
CA LYS A 76 1.84 21.02 -22.26
C LYS A 76 3.09 20.14 -22.45
N ILE A 77 3.57 19.54 -21.38
CA ILE A 77 4.79 18.72 -21.38
C ILE A 77 4.51 17.23 -21.19
N LYS A 78 3.22 16.84 -21.11
CA LYS A 78 2.76 15.45 -20.94
C LYS A 78 3.33 14.78 -19.69
N VAL A 79 3.47 15.51 -18.60
CA VAL A 79 4.03 15.06 -17.35
C VAL A 79 2.96 14.97 -16.27
N GLY A 80 2.91 13.84 -15.59
CA GLY A 80 2.20 13.66 -14.33
C GLY A 80 3.14 13.88 -13.15
N LEU A 81 2.71 14.68 -12.21
CA LEU A 81 3.37 14.85 -10.91
C LEU A 81 2.45 14.34 -9.82
N GLY A 82 3.03 13.75 -8.80
CA GLY A 82 2.25 13.31 -7.67
C GLY A 82 3.08 13.13 -6.42
N GLY A 83 2.40 12.91 -5.30
CA GLY A 83 3.08 12.65 -4.04
C GLY A 83 2.15 12.12 -2.97
N TYR A 84 2.76 11.48 -1.99
CA TYR A 84 2.18 11.00 -0.76
C TYR A 84 2.97 11.53 0.43
N PHE A 85 2.25 12.00 1.43
CA PHE A 85 2.72 12.04 2.80
C PHE A 85 2.03 10.91 3.56
N TYR A 86 2.76 10.15 4.35
CA TYR A 86 2.18 9.09 5.15
C TYR A 86 2.76 9.03 6.55
N ASN A 87 1.94 8.61 7.49
CA ASN A 87 2.32 8.28 8.85
C ASN A 87 1.67 6.95 9.22
N ASP A 88 2.49 5.97 9.53
CA ASP A 88 2.09 4.60 9.86
C ASP A 88 2.63 4.24 11.24
N VAL A 89 1.74 3.88 12.15
CA VAL A 89 2.06 3.56 13.54
C VAL A 89 1.59 2.14 13.84
N THR A 90 2.48 1.30 14.32
CA THR A 90 2.17 -0.09 14.68
C THR A 90 2.87 -0.44 15.98
N GLY A 91 2.11 -0.58 17.05
CA GLY A 91 2.65 -0.82 18.39
C GLY A 91 3.64 0.27 18.81
N PRO A 92 4.91 -0.09 19.11
CA PRO A 92 5.95 0.85 19.45
C PRO A 92 6.62 1.49 18.24
N THR A 93 6.36 1.01 17.00
CA THR A 93 7.07 1.47 15.80
C THR A 93 6.25 2.51 15.05
N LYS A 94 6.94 3.51 14.50
CA LYS A 94 6.36 4.57 13.69
C LYS A 94 7.18 4.78 12.43
N ARG A 95 6.51 4.89 11.29
CA ARG A 95 7.09 5.21 10.00
C ARG A 95 6.39 6.43 9.40
N THR A 96 7.12 7.51 9.22
CA THR A 96 6.64 8.73 8.58
C THR A 96 7.46 9.00 7.34
N GLY A 97 6.82 9.37 6.24
CA GLY A 97 7.56 9.61 5.01
C GLY A 97 6.81 10.44 3.98
N VAL A 98 7.59 10.84 2.99
CA VAL A 98 7.11 11.53 1.79
C VAL A 98 7.58 10.72 0.59
N GLN A 99 6.67 10.49 -0.34
CA GLN A 99 6.92 9.89 -1.65
C GLN A 99 6.55 10.90 -2.72
N MET A 100 7.46 11.16 -3.66
CA MET A 100 7.21 11.99 -4.84
C MET A 100 7.27 11.11 -6.08
N ALA A 101 6.37 11.36 -7.03
CA ALA A 101 6.28 10.65 -8.29
C ALA A 101 6.32 11.62 -9.46
N TYR A 102 7.11 11.28 -10.47
CA TYR A 102 7.20 11.93 -11.76
C TYR A 102 6.87 10.90 -12.83
N ALA A 103 5.90 11.18 -13.69
CA ALA A 103 5.52 10.28 -14.79
C ALA A 103 5.51 11.00 -16.12
N TYR A 104 6.22 10.47 -17.11
CA TYR A 104 6.16 10.95 -18.48
C TYR A 104 5.18 10.08 -19.29
N HIS A 105 4.17 10.72 -19.90
CA HIS A 105 3.10 10.05 -20.61
C HIS A 105 3.31 10.16 -22.14
N ILE A 106 3.58 9.04 -22.78
CA ILE A 106 3.79 8.90 -24.21
C ILE A 106 2.46 8.50 -24.85
N PRO A 107 1.82 9.35 -25.69
CA PRO A 107 0.60 8.97 -26.38
C PRO A 107 0.83 7.75 -27.30
N VAL A 108 -0.09 6.80 -27.27
CA VAL A 108 -0.09 5.60 -28.10
C VAL A 108 -1.46 5.45 -28.76
N GLY A 109 -1.48 5.50 -30.07
CA GLY A 109 -2.75 5.53 -30.83
C GLY A 109 -3.61 6.74 -30.50
N THR A 110 -4.92 6.61 -30.61
CA THR A 110 -5.88 7.71 -30.42
C THR A 110 -6.22 7.95 -28.95
N ASP A 111 -6.27 6.91 -28.11
CA ASP A 111 -6.82 6.95 -26.77
C ASP A 111 -5.87 6.39 -25.70
N GLY A 112 -4.74 5.82 -26.11
CA GLY A 112 -3.78 5.18 -25.23
C GLY A 112 -2.64 6.09 -24.79
N SER A 113 -2.03 5.74 -23.66
CA SER A 113 -0.81 6.35 -23.16
C SER A 113 0.06 5.27 -22.52
N PHE A 114 1.33 5.23 -22.91
CA PHE A 114 2.37 4.49 -22.20
C PHE A 114 3.12 5.46 -21.30
N SER A 115 3.28 5.11 -20.03
CA SER A 115 3.84 6.00 -19.02
C SER A 115 5.09 5.40 -18.39
N LEU A 116 6.11 6.22 -18.20
CA LEU A 116 7.34 5.90 -17.47
C LEU A 116 7.35 6.74 -16.20
N GLY A 117 7.47 6.11 -15.05
CA GLY A 117 7.40 6.77 -13.75
C GLY A 117 8.68 6.59 -12.93
N LEU A 118 9.08 7.65 -12.26
CA LEU A 118 10.15 7.65 -11.27
C LEU A 118 9.57 8.03 -9.91
N GLU A 119 10.09 7.41 -8.86
CA GLU A 119 9.74 7.68 -7.48
C GLU A 119 10.98 8.10 -6.70
N ALA A 120 10.83 9.13 -5.87
CA ALA A 120 11.76 9.46 -4.80
C ALA A 120 11.01 9.39 -3.48
N ARG A 121 11.60 8.73 -2.48
CA ARG A 121 11.02 8.54 -1.16
C ARG A 121 12.01 8.93 -0.07
N LEU A 122 11.53 9.72 0.87
CA LEU A 122 12.23 10.03 2.12
C LEU A 122 11.37 9.54 3.27
N GLN A 123 11.96 8.78 4.19
CA GLN A 123 11.20 8.19 5.29
C GLN A 123 12.03 8.17 6.57
N GLN A 124 11.33 8.36 7.68
CA GLN A 124 11.85 8.24 9.02
C GLN A 124 11.21 7.02 9.68
N PHE A 125 12.04 6.16 10.23
CA PHE A 125 11.64 5.09 11.13
C PHE A 125 11.98 5.51 12.54
N SER A 126 11.05 5.33 13.46
CA SER A 126 11.24 5.59 14.88
C SER A 126 10.52 4.54 15.71
N TYR A 127 10.95 4.37 16.94
CA TYR A 127 10.26 3.57 17.92
C TYR A 127 10.09 4.32 19.24
N ASP A 128 8.99 3.98 19.92
CA ASP A 128 8.68 4.46 21.27
C ASP A 128 9.45 3.60 22.28
N LYS A 129 10.52 4.17 22.82
CA LYS A 129 11.40 3.49 23.76
C LYS A 129 10.69 3.10 25.04
N ALA A 130 9.77 3.93 25.53
CA ALA A 130 9.04 3.64 26.75
C ALA A 130 8.14 2.39 26.58
N LYS A 131 7.43 2.28 25.46
CA LYS A 131 6.62 1.10 25.13
C LYS A 131 7.46 -0.16 24.95
N LEU A 132 8.66 -0.05 24.35
CA LEU A 132 9.57 -1.18 24.23
C LEU A 132 10.09 -1.63 25.58
N GLN A 133 10.47 -0.70 26.46
CA GLN A 133 10.94 -1.01 27.81
C GLN A 133 9.84 -1.67 28.68
N GLU A 134 8.60 -1.24 28.50
CA GLU A 134 7.44 -1.86 29.17
C GLU A 134 7.26 -3.33 28.74
N SER A 135 7.50 -3.64 27.47
CA SER A 135 7.31 -4.99 26.91
C SER A 135 8.50 -5.93 27.11
N LEU A 136 9.74 -5.42 26.98
CA LEU A 136 10.98 -6.21 26.96
C LEU A 136 11.78 -6.08 28.26
N GLY A 137 11.47 -5.09 29.10
CA GLY A 137 12.23 -4.74 30.30
C GLY A 137 13.21 -3.60 30.09
N PRO A 138 13.54 -2.85 31.16
CA PRO A 138 14.32 -1.63 31.08
C PRO A 138 15.79 -1.80 30.64
N ASN A 139 16.33 -3.00 30.79
CA ASN A 139 17.73 -3.31 30.53
C ASN A 139 17.96 -4.17 29.28
N ASP A 140 16.95 -4.31 28.41
CA ASP A 140 17.11 -5.10 27.19
C ASP A 140 18.13 -4.44 26.23
N PRO A 141 19.22 -5.15 25.85
CA PRO A 141 20.26 -4.59 25.00
C PRO A 141 19.78 -4.29 23.56
N VAL A 142 18.65 -4.86 23.14
CA VAL A 142 18.03 -4.57 21.83
C VAL A 142 17.46 -3.14 21.79
N ILE A 143 17.13 -2.56 22.95
CA ILE A 143 16.69 -1.16 23.05
C ILE A 143 17.90 -0.24 22.88
N GLY A 144 18.24 0.04 21.62
CA GLY A 144 19.40 0.83 21.27
C GLY A 144 19.33 2.30 21.71
N SER A 145 20.44 3.00 21.54
CA SER A 145 20.56 4.45 21.84
C SER A 145 19.86 5.33 20.80
N THR A 146 19.60 4.83 19.61
CA THR A 146 19.06 5.61 18.48
C THR A 146 17.58 5.30 18.28
N GLU A 147 16.73 6.28 18.52
CA GLU A 147 15.27 6.16 18.40
C GLU A 147 14.74 6.44 16.99
N ASN A 148 15.56 7.03 16.13
CA ASN A 148 15.17 7.50 14.80
C ASN A 148 16.21 7.12 13.74
N ARG A 149 15.72 6.67 12.58
CA ARG A 149 16.53 6.46 11.37
C ARG A 149 15.87 7.09 10.16
N PHE A 150 16.66 7.77 9.36
CA PHE A 150 16.24 8.32 8.08
C PHE A 150 16.73 7.43 6.94
N GLY A 151 15.85 7.17 5.98
CA GLY A 151 16.17 6.45 4.77
C GLY A 151 15.65 7.21 3.55
N ALA A 152 16.48 7.25 2.51
CA ALA A 152 16.07 7.72 1.19
C ALA A 152 15.98 6.52 0.27
N ASP A 153 14.97 6.48 -0.57
CA ASP A 153 14.80 5.39 -1.53
C ASP A 153 14.27 5.91 -2.87
N ALA A 154 14.33 5.06 -3.87
CA ALA A 154 13.86 5.35 -5.22
C ALA A 154 13.00 4.20 -5.75
N GLY A 155 12.19 4.49 -6.76
CA GLY A 155 11.39 3.49 -7.46
C GLY A 155 11.24 3.85 -8.92
N PHE A 156 10.87 2.85 -9.70
CA PHE A 156 10.60 2.97 -11.12
C PHE A 156 9.31 2.21 -11.47
N GLY A 157 8.55 2.75 -12.43
CA GLY A 157 7.36 2.07 -12.89
C GLY A 157 7.06 2.32 -14.35
N VAL A 158 6.28 1.42 -14.92
CA VAL A 158 5.72 1.54 -16.26
C VAL A 158 4.21 1.29 -16.18
N ALA A 159 3.44 1.98 -17.00
CA ALA A 159 2.01 1.74 -17.10
C ALA A 159 1.51 2.00 -18.52
N PHE A 160 0.51 1.24 -18.92
CA PHE A 160 -0.31 1.51 -20.09
C PHE A 160 -1.72 1.85 -19.62
N THR A 161 -2.28 2.92 -20.17
CA THR A 161 -3.64 3.37 -19.84
C THR A 161 -4.36 3.80 -21.10
N ASN A 162 -5.59 3.37 -21.25
CA ASN A 162 -6.54 3.93 -22.21
C ASN A 162 -7.89 4.21 -21.54
N LYS A 163 -8.93 4.55 -22.30
CA LYS A 163 -10.27 4.85 -21.74
C LYS A 163 -10.86 3.73 -20.89
N ARG A 164 -10.54 2.46 -21.20
CA ARG A 164 -11.16 1.29 -20.55
C ARG A 164 -10.19 0.50 -19.71
N PHE A 165 -8.92 0.49 -20.03
CA PHE A 165 -7.94 -0.42 -19.47
C PHE A 165 -6.75 0.33 -18.91
N GLN A 166 -6.29 -0.09 -17.75
CA GLN A 166 -5.03 0.30 -17.15
C GLN A 166 -4.29 -0.93 -16.65
N ALA A 167 -3.01 -1.04 -16.99
CA ALA A 167 -2.12 -2.03 -16.38
C ALA A 167 -0.74 -1.42 -16.21
N GLY A 168 -0.03 -1.88 -15.19
CA GLY A 168 1.31 -1.41 -14.94
C GLY A 168 2.11 -2.33 -14.03
N ALA A 169 3.42 -2.15 -14.07
CA ALA A 169 4.38 -2.79 -13.21
C ALA A 169 5.34 -1.77 -12.64
N SER A 170 5.82 -2.01 -11.44
CA SER A 170 6.78 -1.12 -10.78
C SER A 170 7.67 -1.86 -9.81
N VAL A 171 8.77 -1.24 -9.48
CA VAL A 171 9.66 -1.65 -8.40
C VAL A 171 9.91 -0.44 -7.49
N SER A 172 9.74 -0.65 -6.20
CA SER A 172 10.02 0.34 -5.15
C SER A 172 11.16 -0.13 -4.27
N GLN A 173 11.75 0.77 -3.51
CA GLN A 173 12.87 0.49 -2.60
C GLN A 173 14.10 -0.07 -3.34
N LEU A 174 14.48 0.60 -4.44
CA LEU A 174 15.64 0.21 -5.26
C LEU A 174 16.95 0.30 -4.50
N LEU A 175 17.12 1.31 -3.65
CA LEU A 175 18.34 1.57 -2.88
C LEU A 175 18.46 0.66 -1.66
N GLN A 176 17.35 0.08 -1.20
CA GLN A 176 17.31 -0.83 -0.05
C GLN A 176 17.94 -0.21 1.21
N SER A 177 17.49 0.99 1.58
CA SER A 177 17.99 1.71 2.74
C SER A 177 18.02 0.84 3.99
N LYS A 178 19.11 0.94 4.75
CA LYS A 178 19.27 0.24 6.01
C LYS A 178 18.47 0.94 7.12
N LEU A 179 17.80 0.13 7.93
CA LEU A 179 16.94 0.57 9.03
C LEU A 179 17.51 0.21 10.41
N ASP A 180 18.80 -0.07 10.49
CA ASP A 180 19.42 -0.53 11.72
C ASP A 180 19.28 0.53 12.80
N LEU A 181 18.41 0.29 13.78
CA LEU A 181 18.25 1.10 14.99
C LEU A 181 19.23 0.69 16.08
N TYR A 182 19.86 -0.47 15.91
CA TYR A 182 20.91 -0.99 16.79
C TYR A 182 22.29 -0.56 16.28
N THR A 183 23.14 -0.08 17.19
CA THR A 183 24.48 0.44 16.87
C THR A 183 25.63 -0.54 17.13
N GLY A 184 25.33 -1.79 17.53
CA GLY A 184 26.33 -2.86 17.71
C GLY A 184 26.83 -3.45 16.39
N ASN A 185 27.84 -4.32 16.48
CA ASN A 185 28.34 -5.09 15.34
C ASN A 185 27.30 -6.15 14.92
N LEU A 186 26.51 -5.82 13.89
CA LEU A 186 25.53 -6.73 13.30
C LEU A 186 26.19 -7.55 12.18
N THR A 187 25.83 -8.82 12.09
CA THR A 187 26.15 -9.64 10.92
C THR A 187 25.25 -9.22 9.73
N ARG A 188 25.66 -9.52 8.50
CA ARG A 188 24.86 -9.21 7.29
C ARG A 188 23.42 -9.77 7.33
N THR A 189 23.19 -10.82 8.08
CA THR A 189 21.88 -11.45 8.28
C THR A 189 21.01 -10.72 9.30
N GLU A 190 21.61 -9.94 10.19
CA GLU A 190 20.95 -9.18 11.25
C GLU A 190 20.70 -7.71 10.85
N GLU A 191 21.30 -7.26 9.74
CA GLU A 191 21.04 -5.91 9.22
C GLU A 191 19.58 -5.76 8.77
N GLY A 192 18.84 -4.87 9.40
CA GLY A 192 17.50 -4.47 8.98
C GLY A 192 17.57 -3.64 7.71
N LYS A 193 17.28 -4.22 6.55
CA LYS A 193 17.20 -3.48 5.29
C LYS A 193 15.81 -3.56 4.67
N LEU A 194 15.43 -2.53 3.94
CA LEU A 194 14.23 -2.55 3.12
C LEU A 194 14.47 -3.45 1.90
N TYR A 195 13.56 -4.39 1.67
CA TYR A 195 13.61 -5.22 0.46
C TYR A 195 12.90 -4.54 -0.69
N ARG A 196 13.33 -4.81 -1.92
CA ARG A 196 12.64 -4.36 -3.14
C ARG A 196 11.26 -4.96 -3.21
N HIS A 197 10.27 -4.12 -3.52
CA HIS A 197 8.89 -4.52 -3.73
C HIS A 197 8.56 -4.38 -5.20
N PHE A 198 8.04 -5.45 -5.77
CA PHE A 198 7.59 -5.49 -7.14
C PHE A 198 6.06 -5.50 -7.14
N TYR A 199 5.47 -4.59 -7.88
CA TYR A 199 4.03 -4.46 -8.01
C TYR A 199 3.62 -4.74 -9.44
N PHE A 200 2.50 -5.41 -9.60
CA PHE A 200 1.77 -5.49 -10.85
C PHE A 200 0.31 -5.19 -10.57
N HIS A 201 -0.27 -4.25 -11.30
CA HIS A 201 -1.67 -3.90 -11.15
C HIS A 201 -2.39 -3.82 -12.49
N SER A 202 -3.69 -4.09 -12.48
CA SER A 202 -4.55 -3.90 -13.64
C SER A 202 -5.97 -3.57 -13.20
N ASN A 203 -6.66 -2.77 -14.00
CA ASN A 203 -8.09 -2.56 -13.90
C ASN A 203 -8.72 -2.39 -15.27
N TYR A 204 -10.01 -2.64 -15.34
CA TYR A 204 -10.79 -2.48 -16.56
C TYR A 204 -12.10 -1.74 -16.27
N ASN A 205 -12.40 -0.68 -17.01
CA ASN A 205 -13.64 0.06 -16.92
C ASN A 205 -14.68 -0.55 -17.89
N TRP A 206 -15.62 -1.31 -17.34
CA TRP A 206 -16.69 -1.93 -18.10
C TRP A 206 -17.98 -1.13 -17.94
N ASP A 207 -18.36 -0.37 -18.98
CA ASP A 207 -19.62 0.35 -19.03
C ASP A 207 -20.74 -0.63 -19.37
N VAL A 208 -21.69 -0.82 -18.44
CA VAL A 208 -22.79 -1.80 -18.58
C VAL A 208 -23.97 -1.19 -19.33
N ASP A 209 -24.41 -0.02 -18.93
CA ASP A 209 -25.67 0.59 -19.39
C ASP A 209 -25.59 2.13 -19.53
N GLY A 210 -24.40 2.70 -19.68
CA GLY A 210 -24.18 4.16 -19.76
C GLY A 210 -24.33 4.90 -18.43
N THR A 211 -24.93 4.29 -17.40
CA THR A 211 -25.07 4.87 -16.05
C THR A 211 -24.28 4.08 -15.02
N THR A 212 -24.01 2.83 -15.30
CA THR A 212 -23.33 1.87 -14.38
C THR A 212 -22.04 1.41 -15.00
N ARG A 213 -20.96 1.54 -14.23
CA ARG A 213 -19.62 1.05 -14.59
C ARG A 213 -19.16 0.04 -13.56
N ILE A 214 -18.67 -1.12 -14.02
CA ILE A 214 -18.03 -2.13 -13.21
C ILE A 214 -16.53 -2.04 -13.46
N ILE A 215 -15.74 -2.00 -12.40
CA ILE A 215 -14.28 -1.85 -12.46
C ILE A 215 -13.62 -3.03 -11.73
N PRO A 216 -13.48 -4.20 -12.41
CA PRO A 216 -12.63 -5.25 -11.89
C PRO A 216 -11.19 -4.75 -11.80
N ASN A 217 -10.51 -5.14 -10.73
CA ASN A 217 -9.15 -4.70 -10.45
C ASN A 217 -8.35 -5.79 -9.74
N ILE A 218 -7.04 -5.80 -9.98
CA ILE A 218 -6.10 -6.71 -9.36
C ILE A 218 -4.81 -5.98 -8.99
N LEU A 219 -4.17 -6.43 -7.93
CA LEU A 219 -2.86 -6.00 -7.48
C LEU A 219 -2.08 -7.22 -6.98
N PHE A 220 -0.89 -7.44 -7.54
CA PHE A 220 0.09 -8.39 -7.05
C PHE A 220 1.25 -7.64 -6.43
N ILE A 221 1.71 -8.11 -5.27
CA ILE A 221 2.88 -7.59 -4.59
C ILE A 221 3.83 -8.74 -4.34
N TYR A 222 5.01 -8.67 -4.95
CA TYR A 222 6.07 -9.64 -4.75
C TYR A 222 7.20 -9.02 -3.93
N LEU A 223 7.53 -9.69 -2.84
CA LEU A 223 8.64 -9.36 -1.97
C LEU A 223 9.56 -10.59 -1.90
N PRO A 224 10.87 -10.45 -2.15
CA PRO A 224 11.81 -11.54 -1.94
C PRO A 224 11.70 -12.11 -0.51
N ASN A 225 11.68 -13.42 -0.39
CA ASN A 225 11.56 -14.16 0.87
C ASN A 225 10.20 -14.00 1.60
N ALA A 226 9.16 -13.53 0.92
CA ALA A 226 7.80 -13.48 1.43
C ALA A 226 6.83 -14.15 0.44
N PRO A 227 5.69 -14.69 0.91
CA PRO A 227 4.64 -15.17 0.01
C PRO A 227 4.14 -14.07 -0.90
N LEU A 228 3.84 -14.42 -2.16
CA LEU A 228 3.20 -13.50 -3.10
C LEU A 228 1.86 -13.03 -2.51
N GLU A 229 1.71 -11.72 -2.39
CA GLU A 229 0.45 -11.11 -1.99
C GLU A 229 -0.41 -10.83 -3.23
N PHE A 230 -1.65 -11.25 -3.17
CA PHE A 230 -2.66 -10.98 -4.19
C PHE A 230 -3.84 -10.24 -3.58
N GLN A 231 -4.22 -9.15 -4.22
CA GLN A 231 -5.45 -8.43 -3.94
C GLN A 231 -6.26 -8.33 -5.23
N GLY A 232 -7.56 -8.58 -5.16
CA GLY A 232 -8.41 -8.51 -6.33
C GLY A 232 -9.87 -8.34 -5.97
N GLY A 233 -10.60 -7.62 -6.81
CA GLY A 233 -12.00 -7.34 -6.59
C GLY A 233 -12.65 -6.59 -7.73
N ALA A 234 -13.81 -6.02 -7.44
CA ALA A 234 -14.53 -5.17 -8.37
C ALA A 234 -15.21 -4.03 -7.62
N ARG A 235 -15.21 -2.85 -8.23
CA ARG A 235 -15.99 -1.70 -7.80
C ARG A 235 -17.06 -1.39 -8.82
N VAL A 236 -18.27 -1.11 -8.36
CA VAL A 236 -19.39 -0.65 -9.18
C VAL A 236 -19.61 0.83 -8.91
N VAL A 237 -19.65 1.65 -9.95
CA VAL A 237 -19.99 3.07 -9.90
C VAL A 237 -21.30 3.27 -10.60
N HIS A 238 -22.29 3.86 -9.93
CA HIS A 238 -23.62 4.12 -10.50
C HIS A 238 -23.91 5.62 -10.58
N LYS A 239 -24.29 6.07 -11.77
CA LYS A 239 -24.65 7.47 -12.10
C LYS A 239 -23.60 8.52 -11.70
N GLU A 240 -22.35 8.11 -11.47
CA GLU A 240 -21.31 8.98 -10.92
C GLU A 240 -21.73 9.65 -9.59
N LEU A 241 -22.63 9.01 -8.81
CA LEU A 241 -23.16 9.50 -7.55
C LEU A 241 -22.72 8.66 -6.38
N PHE A 242 -22.75 7.33 -6.51
CA PHE A 242 -22.31 6.42 -5.49
C PHE A 242 -21.59 5.22 -6.09
N TRP A 243 -20.78 4.60 -5.26
CA TRP A 243 -20.06 3.39 -5.62
C TRP A 243 -20.02 2.42 -4.44
N TRP A 244 -19.85 1.16 -4.77
CA TRP A 244 -19.58 0.10 -3.81
C TRP A 244 -18.63 -0.91 -4.42
N GLY A 245 -17.95 -1.68 -3.58
CA GLY A 245 -16.98 -2.65 -4.04
C GLY A 245 -16.79 -3.80 -3.07
N VAL A 246 -16.37 -4.92 -3.63
CA VAL A 246 -15.95 -6.11 -2.89
C VAL A 246 -14.59 -6.50 -3.44
N ALA A 247 -13.65 -6.75 -2.54
CA ALA A 247 -12.34 -7.24 -2.89
C ALA A 247 -11.86 -8.26 -1.84
N MET A 248 -10.83 -9.01 -2.19
CA MET A 248 -10.16 -9.90 -1.26
C MET A 248 -8.66 -9.63 -1.26
N ARG A 249 -8.05 -9.76 -0.10
CA ARG A 249 -6.61 -9.93 0.06
C ARG A 249 -6.37 -11.38 0.44
N ALA A 250 -5.73 -12.10 -0.46
CA ALA A 250 -5.55 -13.55 -0.32
C ALA A 250 -4.94 -13.92 1.04
N ARG A 251 -5.56 -14.87 1.73
CA ARG A 251 -5.16 -15.38 3.05
C ARG A 251 -5.21 -14.35 4.20
N GLN A 252 -5.77 -13.15 3.99
CA GLN A 252 -5.79 -12.10 5.00
C GLN A 252 -7.20 -11.60 5.30
N SER A 253 -7.90 -11.05 4.30
CA SER A 253 -9.21 -10.41 4.55
C SER A 253 -10.10 -10.35 3.32
N TRP A 254 -11.40 -10.20 3.57
CA TRP A 254 -12.36 -9.67 2.62
C TRP A 254 -12.54 -8.18 2.89
N MET A 255 -12.64 -7.39 1.83
CA MET A 255 -12.76 -5.94 1.89
C MET A 255 -14.10 -5.55 1.25
N LEU A 256 -14.96 -4.93 2.05
CA LEU A 256 -16.21 -4.33 1.58
C LEU A 256 -16.02 -2.82 1.56
N SER A 257 -16.47 -2.16 0.51
CA SER A 257 -16.30 -0.71 0.40
C SER A 257 -17.52 -0.05 -0.21
N ALA A 258 -17.78 1.20 0.17
CA ALA A 258 -18.82 2.03 -0.41
C ALA A 258 -18.45 3.51 -0.32
N GLY A 259 -19.08 4.35 -1.14
CA GLY A 259 -18.84 5.78 -1.08
C GLY A 259 -19.78 6.59 -1.94
N LEU A 260 -19.68 7.90 -1.74
CA LEU A 260 -20.47 8.92 -2.44
C LEU A 260 -19.56 9.79 -3.28
N ILE A 261 -20.07 10.21 -4.44
CA ILE A 261 -19.41 11.17 -5.34
C ILE A 261 -20.35 12.39 -5.45
N ILE A 262 -19.90 13.52 -4.90
CA ILE A 262 -20.68 14.75 -4.84
C ILE A 262 -20.18 15.68 -5.94
N GLN A 263 -21.10 16.13 -6.80
CA GLN A 263 -20.83 17.02 -7.93
C GLN A 263 -19.69 16.53 -8.85
N ARG A 264 -19.46 15.22 -8.93
CA ARG A 264 -18.35 14.59 -9.66
C ARG A 264 -16.95 15.04 -9.22
N LYS A 265 -16.85 15.78 -8.12
CA LYS A 265 -15.59 16.37 -7.63
C LYS A 265 -15.17 15.84 -6.28
N PHE A 266 -16.09 15.68 -5.37
CA PHE A 266 -15.79 15.29 -4.00
C PHE A 266 -16.22 13.84 -3.77
N THR A 267 -15.28 12.99 -3.37
CA THR A 267 -15.54 11.59 -3.06
C THR A 267 -15.33 11.34 -1.58
N ILE A 268 -16.31 10.74 -0.95
CA ILE A 268 -16.22 10.17 0.40
C ILE A 268 -16.29 8.67 0.25
N GLY A 269 -15.35 7.96 0.83
CA GLY A 269 -15.30 6.51 0.80
C GLY A 269 -15.09 5.91 2.17
N TYR A 270 -15.64 4.72 2.37
CA TYR A 270 -15.42 3.90 3.54
C TYR A 270 -15.17 2.46 3.12
N ALA A 271 -14.20 1.80 3.75
CA ALA A 271 -13.97 0.38 3.58
C ALA A 271 -13.88 -0.34 4.92
N PHE A 272 -14.34 -1.58 4.93
CA PHE A 272 -14.37 -2.46 6.07
C PHE A 272 -13.66 -3.77 5.71
N ASP A 273 -12.60 -4.13 6.44
CA ASP A 273 -11.85 -5.36 6.26
C ASP A 273 -12.29 -6.41 7.26
N ILE A 274 -12.77 -7.54 6.78
CA ILE A 274 -13.12 -8.71 7.57
C ILE A 274 -11.94 -9.66 7.53
N PHE A 275 -11.19 -9.77 8.62
CA PHE A 275 -10.01 -10.63 8.68
C PHE A 275 -10.37 -12.10 8.75
N GLN A 276 -9.58 -12.93 8.07
CA GLN A 276 -9.66 -14.39 8.10
C GLN A 276 -8.80 -14.96 9.23
N THR A 277 -9.08 -16.20 9.60
CA THR A 277 -8.25 -16.98 10.55
C THR A 277 -6.82 -17.15 9.97
N PRO A 278 -5.75 -17.02 10.78
CA PRO A 278 -5.74 -16.88 12.25
C PRO A 278 -5.91 -15.44 12.77
N LEU A 279 -5.82 -14.41 11.92
CA LEU A 279 -5.83 -13.00 12.33
C LEU A 279 -7.12 -12.62 13.11
N SER A 280 -8.28 -13.10 12.65
CA SER A 280 -9.58 -12.83 13.28
C SER A 280 -9.69 -13.30 14.72
N ILE A 281 -8.92 -14.31 15.13
CA ILE A 281 -8.94 -14.84 16.50
C ILE A 281 -8.35 -13.81 17.49
N TYR A 282 -7.28 -13.15 17.09
CA TYR A 282 -6.57 -12.19 17.94
C TYR A 282 -7.25 -10.82 17.94
N ASP A 283 -7.91 -10.46 16.85
CA ASP A 283 -8.56 -9.16 16.66
C ASP A 283 -9.89 -9.01 17.41
N LYS A 284 -10.42 -10.07 18.01
CA LYS A 284 -11.68 -10.08 18.77
C LYS A 284 -12.87 -9.44 18.01
N GLY A 285 -12.85 -9.48 16.68
CA GLY A 285 -13.87 -8.90 15.82
C GLY A 285 -13.72 -7.39 15.56
N GLY A 286 -12.60 -6.78 15.96
CA GLY A 286 -12.32 -5.36 15.72
C GLY A 286 -12.11 -5.00 14.26
N ASN A 287 -11.65 -5.98 13.44
CA ASN A 287 -11.52 -5.85 12.00
C ASN A 287 -10.66 -4.63 11.54
N GLY A 288 -10.88 -4.16 10.33
CA GLY A 288 -10.17 -3.00 9.76
C GLY A 288 -11.14 -2.00 9.17
N HIS A 289 -10.81 -0.73 9.31
CA HIS A 289 -11.61 0.39 8.84
C HIS A 289 -10.74 1.36 8.08
N GLU A 290 -11.21 1.84 6.93
CA GLU A 290 -10.54 2.90 6.17
C GLU A 290 -11.57 3.94 5.73
N ILE A 291 -11.24 5.22 5.93
CA ILE A 291 -12.01 6.36 5.45
C ILE A 291 -11.17 7.09 4.41
N LEU A 292 -11.78 7.45 3.29
CA LEU A 292 -11.17 8.22 2.20
C LEU A 292 -11.96 9.51 1.96
N LEU A 293 -11.24 10.60 1.85
CA LEU A 293 -11.74 11.88 1.34
C LEU A 293 -10.88 12.27 0.13
N LYS A 294 -11.52 12.58 -1.01
CA LYS A 294 -10.81 12.95 -2.23
C LYS A 294 -11.54 14.08 -2.94
N TYR A 295 -10.78 15.02 -3.50
CA TYR A 295 -11.28 16.11 -4.33
C TYR A 295 -10.56 16.11 -5.67
N ASP A 296 -11.35 16.09 -6.76
CA ASP A 296 -10.90 16.12 -8.13
C ASP A 296 -11.14 17.54 -8.72
N PHE A 297 -10.06 18.20 -9.17
CA PHE A 297 -10.09 19.52 -9.81
C PHE A 297 -10.47 19.35 -11.29
N LEU A 298 -11.72 18.99 -11.55
CA LEU A 298 -12.23 18.89 -12.91
C LEU A 298 -12.36 20.29 -13.53
N LYS A 299 -11.94 20.41 -14.78
CA LYS A 299 -12.13 21.63 -15.58
C LYS A 299 -13.55 21.70 -16.13
#